data_04f5a713c0b6b63d309c57714ce13c3c
#
_entry.id   04f5a713c0b6b63d309c57714ce13c3c
#
_cell.length_a   1.000
_cell.length_b   1.000
_cell.length_c   1.000
_cell.angle_alpha   90.00
_cell.angle_beta   90.00
_cell.angle_gamma   90.00
#
_symmetry.space_group_name_H-M   'P 1'
#
loop_
_entity.id
_entity.type
_entity.pdbx_description
1 polymer ?
#
loop_
_entity_poly.entity_id
_entity_poly.type
_entity_poly.pdbx_seq_one_letter_code
_entity_poly.pdbx_strand_id
1 'polypeptide(L)'
;MNFRFAKREDCALILYFIKELASYEKMLDEVVADEKILEEWIFDKQKAEVVFVMENEKEVGFALFFHNFSTFLGRAGIYLEDLFVLPEFRKRGYGKALLKRLAAIAVERGCGRLEWWCLDWNKPSIDFYLSLGAEPMSDWTTYRITGDTLRRMAKV
;
A
#
# COMPACT_ATOMS: atom_id res chain seq x y z
N MET A 1 -8.81 -18.20 0.86
CA MET A 1 -8.29 -17.23 -0.13
C MET A 1 -6.81 -17.43 -0.28
N ASN A 2 -6.34 -17.39 -1.52
CA ASN A 2 -4.93 -17.58 -1.82
C ASN A 2 -4.25 -16.23 -2.06
N PHE A 3 -2.98 -16.18 -1.68
CA PHE A 3 -2.14 -14.99 -1.85
C PHE A 3 -0.83 -15.41 -2.54
N ARG A 4 -0.23 -14.47 -3.25
CA ARG A 4 1.14 -14.62 -3.73
C ARG A 4 1.89 -13.31 -3.69
N PHE A 5 3.19 -13.35 -3.40
CA PHE A 5 4.04 -12.19 -3.55
C PHE A 5 4.31 -11.93 -5.04
N ALA A 6 4.46 -10.65 -5.37
CA ALA A 6 4.82 -10.25 -6.72
C ALA A 6 6.25 -10.69 -7.06
N LYS A 7 6.46 -10.97 -8.34
CA LYS A 7 7.75 -11.28 -8.93
C LYS A 7 8.16 -10.14 -9.87
N ARG A 8 9.42 -10.12 -10.28
CA ARG A 8 9.97 -9.10 -11.18
C ARG A 8 9.13 -8.93 -12.46
N GLU A 9 8.65 -10.01 -13.02
CA GLU A 9 7.81 -10.03 -14.23
C GLU A 9 6.40 -9.47 -14.02
N ASP A 10 6.01 -9.14 -12.79
CA ASP A 10 4.68 -8.58 -12.48
C ASP A 10 4.61 -7.05 -12.55
N CYS A 11 5.67 -6.35 -12.97
CA CYS A 11 5.69 -4.89 -12.95
C CYS A 11 4.55 -4.26 -13.76
N ALA A 12 4.17 -4.84 -14.90
CA ALA A 12 3.03 -4.38 -15.68
C ALA A 12 1.72 -4.52 -14.89
N LEU A 13 1.53 -5.63 -14.20
CA LEU A 13 0.35 -5.88 -13.38
C LEU A 13 0.30 -4.94 -12.18
N ILE A 14 1.43 -4.71 -11.52
CA ILE A 14 1.53 -3.76 -10.40
C ILE A 14 1.13 -2.36 -10.88
N LEU A 15 1.67 -1.91 -12.00
CA LEU A 15 1.34 -0.61 -12.58
C LEU A 15 -0.15 -0.49 -12.92
N TYR A 16 -0.73 -1.57 -13.45
CA TYR A 16 -2.16 -1.63 -13.73
C TYR A 16 -2.98 -1.37 -12.44
N PHE A 17 -2.68 -2.05 -11.35
CA PHE A 17 -3.38 -1.85 -10.08
C PHE A 17 -3.17 -0.44 -9.51
N ILE A 18 -1.96 0.11 -9.62
CA ILE A 18 -1.66 1.48 -9.19
C ILE A 18 -2.55 2.48 -9.93
N LYS A 19 -2.66 2.34 -11.25
CA LYS A 19 -3.48 3.23 -12.08
C LYS A 19 -4.97 3.07 -11.79
N GLU A 20 -5.43 1.85 -11.55
CA GLU A 20 -6.83 1.61 -11.16
C GLU A 20 -7.17 2.29 -9.83
N LEU A 21 -6.29 2.18 -8.83
CA LEU A 21 -6.46 2.87 -7.55
C LEU A 21 -6.41 4.39 -7.72
N ALA A 22 -5.44 4.91 -8.46
CA ALA A 22 -5.32 6.34 -8.71
C ALA A 22 -6.55 6.90 -9.42
N SER A 23 -7.11 6.16 -10.37
CA SER A 23 -8.36 6.51 -11.03
C SER A 23 -9.53 6.56 -10.05
N TYR A 24 -9.64 5.58 -9.15
CA TYR A 24 -10.64 5.59 -8.09
C TYR A 24 -10.49 6.81 -7.17
N GLU A 25 -9.26 7.17 -6.82
CA GLU A 25 -8.95 8.33 -5.98
C GLU A 25 -8.99 9.67 -6.76
N LYS A 26 -9.32 9.65 -8.04
CA LYS A 26 -9.39 10.83 -8.93
C LYS A 26 -8.05 11.55 -9.08
N MET A 27 -6.96 10.79 -9.08
CA MET A 27 -5.57 11.27 -9.13
C MET A 27 -4.75 10.56 -10.21
N LEU A 28 -5.39 10.01 -11.25
CA LEU A 28 -4.67 9.27 -12.30
C LEU A 28 -3.55 10.10 -12.95
N ASP A 29 -3.77 11.40 -13.12
CA ASP A 29 -2.79 12.31 -13.73
C ASP A 29 -1.50 12.47 -12.91
N GLU A 30 -1.53 12.10 -11.62
CA GLU A 30 -0.36 12.17 -10.75
C GLU A 30 0.54 10.95 -10.85
N VAL A 31 0.11 9.89 -11.54
CA VAL A 31 0.90 8.67 -11.72
C VAL A 31 1.94 8.89 -12.81
N VAL A 32 3.20 8.99 -12.41
CA VAL A 32 4.35 9.12 -13.32
C VAL A 32 5.23 7.87 -13.34
N ALA A 33 4.90 6.88 -12.51
CA ALA A 33 5.60 5.60 -12.46
C ALA A 33 5.44 4.84 -13.78
N ASP A 34 6.47 4.09 -14.16
CA ASP A 34 6.45 3.14 -15.25
C ASP A 34 6.99 1.77 -14.77
N GLU A 35 6.92 0.77 -15.64
CA GLU A 35 7.36 -0.59 -15.29
C GLU A 35 8.83 -0.63 -14.88
N LYS A 36 9.68 0.13 -15.57
CA LYS A 36 11.12 0.14 -15.31
C LYS A 36 11.46 0.76 -13.97
N ILE A 37 10.80 1.85 -13.61
CA ILE A 37 10.96 2.50 -12.30
C ILE A 37 10.49 1.57 -11.19
N LEU A 38 9.35 0.89 -11.37
CA LEU A 38 8.84 -0.07 -10.39
C LEU A 38 9.79 -1.25 -10.22
N GLU A 39 10.35 -1.77 -11.31
CA GLU A 39 11.33 -2.86 -11.25
C GLU A 39 12.56 -2.46 -10.43
N GLU A 40 13.11 -1.27 -10.68
CA GLU A 40 14.26 -0.75 -9.96
C GLU A 40 13.99 -0.66 -8.46
N TRP A 41 12.87 -0.02 -8.06
CA TRP A 41 12.62 0.26 -6.66
C TRP A 41 12.08 -0.93 -5.86
N ILE A 42 11.26 -1.76 -6.48
CA ILE A 42 10.66 -2.92 -5.79
C ILE A 42 11.61 -4.12 -5.78
N PHE A 43 12.22 -4.43 -6.93
CA PHE A 43 12.97 -5.68 -7.09
C PHE A 43 14.49 -5.50 -7.00
N ASP A 44 15.06 -4.43 -7.53
CA ASP A 44 16.51 -4.19 -7.43
C ASP A 44 16.87 -3.60 -6.07
N LYS A 45 16.23 -2.50 -5.67
CA LYS A 45 16.50 -1.81 -4.41
C LYS A 45 15.71 -2.36 -3.21
N GLN A 46 14.69 -3.15 -3.46
CA GLN A 46 13.84 -3.80 -2.45
C GLN A 46 13.29 -2.81 -1.41
N LYS A 47 12.73 -1.68 -1.86
CA LYS A 47 12.18 -0.65 -0.97
C LYS A 47 10.68 -0.79 -0.73
N ALA A 48 10.02 -1.69 -1.45
CA ALA A 48 8.62 -2.04 -1.25
C ALA A 48 8.37 -3.48 -1.66
N GLU A 49 7.26 -4.02 -1.19
CA GLU A 49 6.81 -5.38 -1.53
C GLU A 49 5.36 -5.32 -1.97
N VAL A 50 4.96 -6.28 -2.79
CA VAL A 50 3.59 -6.40 -3.26
C VAL A 50 3.08 -7.81 -3.02
N VAL A 51 1.87 -7.91 -2.48
CA VAL A 51 1.14 -9.16 -2.35
C VAL A 51 -0.18 -9.04 -3.10
N PHE A 52 -0.49 -10.07 -3.88
CA PHE A 52 -1.77 -10.19 -4.58
C PHE A 52 -2.70 -11.15 -3.83
N VAL A 53 -3.99 -10.85 -3.85
CA VAL A 53 -5.03 -11.81 -3.49
C VAL A 53 -5.61 -12.42 -4.77
N MET A 54 -5.84 -13.72 -4.73
CA MET A 54 -6.17 -14.54 -5.91
C MET A 54 -7.60 -15.08 -5.84
N GLU A 55 -8.26 -15.10 -6.97
CA GLU A 55 -9.46 -15.91 -7.18
C GLU A 55 -9.25 -16.77 -8.44
N ASN A 56 -9.28 -18.11 -8.28
CA ASN A 56 -9.10 -19.05 -9.40
C ASN A 56 -7.88 -18.71 -10.30
N GLU A 57 -6.72 -18.56 -9.69
CA GLU A 57 -5.45 -18.25 -10.37
C GLU A 57 -5.38 -16.85 -11.01
N LYS A 58 -6.38 -15.99 -10.76
CA LYS A 58 -6.38 -14.60 -11.21
C LYS A 58 -6.11 -13.66 -10.04
N GLU A 59 -5.26 -12.68 -10.25
CA GLU A 59 -5.03 -11.59 -9.30
C GLU A 59 -6.23 -10.62 -9.34
N VAL A 60 -6.95 -10.52 -8.23
CA VAL A 60 -8.16 -9.70 -8.12
C VAL A 60 -8.00 -8.49 -7.21
N GLY A 61 -6.89 -8.42 -6.52
CA GLY A 61 -6.53 -7.28 -5.68
C GLY A 61 -5.06 -7.31 -5.32
N PHE A 62 -4.56 -6.18 -4.84
CA PHE A 62 -3.15 -6.05 -4.45
C PHE A 62 -3.01 -5.19 -3.21
N ALA A 63 -1.87 -5.37 -2.53
CA ALA A 63 -1.38 -4.47 -1.50
C ALA A 63 0.10 -4.23 -1.74
N LEU A 64 0.50 -2.96 -1.76
CA LEU A 64 1.89 -2.55 -1.82
C LEU A 64 2.26 -1.95 -0.47
N PHE A 65 3.33 -2.43 0.14
CA PHE A 65 3.72 -2.06 1.50
C PHE A 65 5.23 -2.01 1.66
N PHE A 66 5.67 -1.38 2.72
CA PHE A 66 7.08 -1.31 3.10
C PHE A 66 7.20 -1.23 4.62
N HIS A 67 8.42 -1.33 5.15
CA HIS A 67 8.66 -1.21 6.58
C HIS A 67 8.92 0.26 6.94
N ASN A 68 8.14 0.77 7.90
CA ASN A 68 8.49 1.97 8.65
C ASN A 68 9.12 1.56 9.99
N PHE A 69 9.34 2.48 10.89
CA PHE A 69 9.98 2.19 12.16
C PHE A 69 9.35 3.00 13.29
N SER A 70 9.11 2.36 14.41
CA SER A 70 8.66 3.03 15.63
C SER A 70 9.81 3.10 16.62
N THR A 71 10.28 4.30 16.91
CA THR A 71 11.30 4.50 17.95
C THR A 71 10.77 4.19 19.34
N PHE A 72 9.47 4.41 19.58
CA PHE A 72 8.85 4.12 20.88
C PHE A 72 8.78 2.61 21.12
N LEU A 73 8.50 1.81 20.08
CA LEU A 73 8.47 0.36 20.20
C LEU A 73 9.86 -0.27 19.98
N GLY A 74 10.80 0.47 19.40
CA GLY A 74 12.14 0.00 19.08
C GLY A 74 12.19 -1.05 17.98
N ARG A 75 11.17 -1.08 17.09
CA ARG A 75 11.07 -2.09 16.03
C ARG A 75 10.37 -1.55 14.78
N ALA A 76 10.53 -2.28 13.69
CA ALA A 76 9.85 -1.97 12.45
C ALA A 76 8.34 -2.15 12.58
N GLY A 77 7.62 -1.43 11.74
CA GLY A 77 6.21 -1.63 11.45
C GLY A 77 6.01 -1.96 9.99
N ILE A 78 4.79 -2.24 9.59
CA ILE A 78 4.40 -2.28 8.19
C ILE A 78 3.57 -1.05 7.88
N TYR A 79 3.95 -0.36 6.81
CA TYR A 79 3.20 0.74 6.25
C TYR A 79 2.59 0.31 4.91
N LEU A 80 1.27 0.31 4.85
CA LEU A 80 0.52 -0.01 3.64
C LEU A 80 0.37 1.26 2.80
N GLU A 81 1.03 1.29 1.65
CA GLU A 81 0.92 2.42 0.72
C GLU A 81 -0.37 2.33 -0.09
N ASP A 82 -0.61 1.19 -0.73
CA ASP A 82 -1.77 1.00 -1.61
C ASP A 82 -2.46 -0.33 -1.33
N LEU A 83 -3.79 -0.31 -1.28
CA LEU A 83 -4.63 -1.49 -1.27
C LEU A 83 -5.80 -1.27 -2.21
N PHE A 84 -6.00 -2.20 -3.15
CA PHE A 84 -7.07 -2.09 -4.12
C PHE A 84 -7.60 -3.47 -4.52
N VAL A 85 -8.91 -3.56 -4.66
CA VAL A 85 -9.61 -4.74 -5.18
C VAL A 85 -10.37 -4.31 -6.42
N LEU A 86 -10.24 -5.07 -7.50
CA LEU A 86 -10.96 -4.79 -8.75
C LEU A 86 -12.46 -4.66 -8.48
N PRO A 87 -13.14 -3.69 -9.11
CA PRO A 87 -14.54 -3.38 -8.81
C PRO A 87 -15.47 -4.59 -8.87
N GLU A 88 -15.31 -5.46 -9.86
CA GLU A 88 -16.14 -6.66 -10.04
C GLU A 88 -15.95 -7.72 -8.96
N PHE A 89 -14.91 -7.61 -8.13
CA PHE A 89 -14.60 -8.53 -7.03
C PHE A 89 -14.83 -7.93 -5.66
N ARG A 90 -15.35 -6.71 -5.59
CA ARG A 90 -15.64 -6.05 -4.31
C ARG A 90 -16.83 -6.70 -3.58
N LYS A 91 -16.92 -6.41 -2.28
CA LYS A 91 -17.97 -6.94 -1.38
C LYS A 91 -17.92 -8.47 -1.22
N ARG A 92 -16.79 -9.09 -1.54
CA ARG A 92 -16.54 -10.52 -1.36
C ARG A 92 -15.47 -10.81 -0.29
N GLY A 93 -15.05 -9.79 0.45
CA GLY A 93 -14.09 -9.94 1.55
C GLY A 93 -12.61 -9.90 1.16
N TYR A 94 -12.26 -9.63 -0.09
CA TYR A 94 -10.86 -9.60 -0.55
C TYR A 94 -10.03 -8.49 0.11
N GLY A 95 -10.59 -7.30 0.28
CA GLY A 95 -9.89 -6.20 0.96
C GLY A 95 -9.59 -6.53 2.41
N LYS A 96 -10.56 -7.10 3.12
CA LYS A 96 -10.37 -7.57 4.50
C LYS A 96 -9.31 -8.69 4.56
N ALA A 97 -9.33 -9.59 3.59
CA ALA A 97 -8.36 -10.69 3.51
C ALA A 97 -6.93 -10.17 3.30
N LEU A 98 -6.74 -9.15 2.44
CA LEU A 98 -5.46 -8.49 2.24
C LEU A 98 -4.95 -7.84 3.53
N LEU A 99 -5.79 -7.10 4.25
CA LEU A 99 -5.40 -6.49 5.53
C LEU A 99 -5.03 -7.54 6.57
N LYS A 100 -5.79 -8.63 6.65
CA LYS A 100 -5.45 -9.76 7.53
C LYS A 100 -4.12 -10.40 7.15
N ARG A 101 -3.84 -10.54 5.85
CA ARG A 101 -2.56 -11.09 5.39
C ARG A 101 -1.40 -10.18 5.79
N LEU A 102 -1.56 -8.86 5.63
CA LEU A 102 -0.55 -7.90 6.07
C LEU A 102 -0.34 -7.94 7.59
N ALA A 103 -1.42 -8.06 8.35
CA ALA A 103 -1.32 -8.21 9.81
C ALA A 103 -0.55 -9.48 10.18
N ALA A 104 -0.81 -10.60 9.48
CA ALA A 104 -0.05 -11.84 9.68
C ALA A 104 1.43 -11.65 9.36
N ILE A 105 1.75 -11.00 8.24
CA ILE A 105 3.13 -10.69 7.87
C ILE A 105 3.80 -9.83 8.94
N ALA A 106 3.09 -8.82 9.46
CA ALA A 106 3.61 -7.98 10.53
C ALA A 106 3.96 -8.79 11.78
N VAL A 107 3.06 -9.66 12.22
CA VAL A 107 3.28 -10.54 13.38
C VAL A 107 4.44 -11.50 13.13
N GLU A 108 4.46 -12.17 11.97
CA GLU A 108 5.53 -13.11 11.58
C GLU A 108 6.91 -12.45 11.59
N ARG A 109 6.99 -11.16 11.21
CA ARG A 109 8.24 -10.39 11.16
C ARG A 109 8.57 -9.67 12.46
N GLY A 110 7.76 -9.80 13.52
CA GLY A 110 7.97 -9.12 14.79
C GLY A 110 7.69 -7.62 14.75
N CYS A 111 6.94 -7.15 13.75
CA CYS A 111 6.56 -5.75 13.63
C CYS A 111 5.52 -5.36 14.69
N GLY A 112 5.61 -4.13 15.18
CA GLY A 112 4.76 -3.68 16.29
C GLY A 112 3.43 -3.05 15.84
N ARG A 113 3.30 -2.69 14.56
CA ARG A 113 2.08 -2.02 14.07
C ARG A 113 1.92 -2.16 12.57
N LEU A 114 0.70 -1.92 12.09
CA LEU A 114 0.33 -1.82 10.68
C LEU A 114 -0.41 -0.49 10.50
N GLU A 115 0.08 0.36 9.61
CA GLU A 115 -0.46 1.71 9.40
C GLU A 115 -0.71 1.98 7.93
N TRP A 116 -1.65 2.88 7.63
CA TRP A 116 -1.96 3.37 6.28
C TRP A 116 -2.65 4.71 6.35
N TRP A 117 -2.68 5.41 5.20
CA TRP A 117 -3.46 6.63 5.03
C TRP A 117 -4.77 6.35 4.32
N CYS A 118 -5.74 7.20 4.55
CA CYS A 118 -7.02 7.18 3.85
C CYS A 118 -7.44 8.62 3.56
N LEU A 119 -7.89 8.87 2.34
CA LEU A 119 -8.44 10.18 1.98
C LEU A 119 -9.66 10.49 2.86
N ASP A 120 -9.71 11.71 3.39
CA ASP A 120 -10.73 12.11 4.35
C ASP A 120 -12.16 12.04 3.78
N TRP A 121 -12.32 12.15 2.46
CA TRP A 121 -13.62 12.05 1.82
C TRP A 121 -14.09 10.60 1.62
N ASN A 122 -13.22 9.61 1.77
CA ASN A 122 -13.52 8.21 1.47
C ASN A 122 -14.23 7.51 2.64
N LYS A 123 -15.47 7.93 2.89
CA LYS A 123 -16.27 7.43 4.01
C LYS A 123 -16.45 5.91 4.01
N PRO A 124 -16.75 5.24 2.88
CA PRO A 124 -16.88 3.78 2.90
C PRO A 124 -15.62 3.06 3.41
N SER A 125 -14.45 3.52 3.00
CA SER A 125 -13.18 2.96 3.47
C SER A 125 -12.94 3.28 4.95
N ILE A 126 -13.23 4.51 5.39
CA ILE A 126 -13.11 4.89 6.80
C ILE A 126 -13.98 4.00 7.68
N ASP A 127 -15.25 3.83 7.32
CA ASP A 127 -16.18 2.98 8.09
C ASP A 127 -15.68 1.53 8.14
N PHE A 128 -15.14 1.03 7.03
CA PHE A 128 -14.54 -0.29 6.96
C PHE A 128 -13.34 -0.44 7.91
N TYR A 129 -12.42 0.53 7.91
CA TYR A 129 -11.24 0.50 8.78
C TYR A 129 -11.62 0.56 10.26
N LEU A 130 -12.56 1.43 10.61
CA LEU A 130 -13.05 1.53 12.00
C LEU A 130 -13.70 0.22 12.44
N SER A 131 -14.42 -0.47 11.53
CA SER A 131 -15.03 -1.77 11.84
C SER A 131 -14.01 -2.86 12.15
N LEU A 132 -12.76 -2.71 11.69
CA LEU A 132 -11.66 -3.64 11.96
C LEU A 132 -10.92 -3.32 13.26
N GLY A 133 -11.27 -2.23 13.94
CA GLY A 133 -10.59 -1.78 15.15
C GLY A 133 -9.40 -0.85 14.90
N ALA A 134 -9.26 -0.32 13.68
CA ALA A 134 -8.23 0.67 13.40
C ALA A 134 -8.52 1.99 14.13
N GLU A 135 -7.47 2.65 14.59
CA GLU A 135 -7.57 3.94 15.30
C GLU A 135 -7.03 5.06 14.39
N PRO A 136 -7.84 6.11 14.12
CA PRO A 136 -7.36 7.25 13.35
C PRO A 136 -6.36 8.08 14.18
N MET A 137 -5.17 8.33 13.62
CA MET A 137 -4.12 9.11 14.29
C MET A 137 -4.29 10.60 13.99
N SER A 138 -5.43 11.16 14.40
CA SER A 138 -5.90 12.48 13.98
C SER A 138 -5.07 13.66 14.52
N ASP A 139 -4.27 13.45 15.58
CA ASP A 139 -3.41 14.48 16.14
C ASP A 139 -2.13 14.70 15.32
N TRP A 140 -1.86 13.86 14.33
CA TRP A 140 -0.65 13.91 13.52
C TRP A 140 -0.95 14.45 12.13
N THR A 141 -0.10 15.35 11.66
CA THR A 141 -0.18 15.89 10.29
C THR A 141 1.09 15.52 9.54
N THR A 142 0.95 14.98 8.33
CA THR A 142 2.07 14.70 7.46
C THR A 142 2.57 15.98 6.80
N TYR A 143 3.88 16.23 6.90
CA TYR A 143 4.56 17.29 6.17
C TYR A 143 5.38 16.69 5.04
N ARG A 144 5.32 17.28 3.86
CA ARG A 144 5.95 16.75 2.64
C ARG A 144 6.77 17.82 1.95
N ILE A 145 7.97 17.44 1.54
CA ILE A 145 8.83 18.25 0.68
C ILE A 145 9.13 17.44 -0.57
N THR A 146 8.84 17.97 -1.75
CA THR A 146 9.01 17.29 -3.04
C THR A 146 9.60 18.25 -4.07
N GLY A 147 10.00 17.70 -5.22
CA GLY A 147 10.37 18.47 -6.41
C GLY A 147 11.52 19.45 -6.17
N ASP A 148 11.36 20.66 -6.67
CA ASP A 148 12.40 21.71 -6.59
C ASP A 148 12.72 22.11 -5.15
N THR A 149 11.73 22.13 -4.28
CA THR A 149 11.94 22.44 -2.86
C THR A 149 12.87 21.41 -2.22
N LEU A 150 12.67 20.12 -2.51
CA LEU A 150 13.55 19.06 -2.02
C LEU A 150 14.99 19.24 -2.54
N ARG A 151 15.13 19.52 -3.84
CA ARG A 151 16.43 19.71 -4.45
C ARG A 151 17.17 20.94 -3.89
N ARG A 152 16.44 22.05 -3.68
CA ARG A 152 17.04 23.26 -3.07
C ARG A 152 17.50 23.01 -1.65
N MET A 153 16.68 22.30 -0.86
CA MET A 153 17.01 21.98 0.54
C MET A 153 18.21 21.06 0.67
N ALA A 154 18.42 20.18 -0.31
CA ALA A 154 19.55 19.24 -0.32
C ALA A 154 20.89 19.89 -0.70
N LYS A 155 20.88 21.10 -1.24
CA LYS A 155 22.11 21.83 -1.57
C LYS A 155 22.71 22.42 -0.30
N VAL A 156 23.89 21.96 0.02
CA VAL A 156 24.65 22.43 1.18
C VAL A 156 25.61 23.53 0.77
#